data_bcb0d0b740bf8e564396ccc456575877
#
_entry.id   bcb0d0b740bf8e564396ccc456575877
#
_cell.length_a   1.000
_cell.length_b   1.000
_cell.length_c   1.000
_cell.angle_alpha   90.00
_cell.angle_beta   90.00
_cell.angle_gamma   90.00
#
_symmetry.space_group_name_H-M   'P 1'
#
loop_
_entity.id
_entity.type
_entity.pdbx_description
1 polymer ?
#
loop_
_entity_poly.entity_id
_entity_poly.type
_entity_poly.pdbx_seq_one_letter_code
_entity_poly.pdbx_strand_id
1 'polypeptide(L)'
;MIVSTAAGDYGLADFAAPLPLAGLAGLAGGAGRWEVEIGFGKGRYLLRRCLDSPLDGFLGVEQVAEYQERFVARARRRRARNWVALRGEALYLMSAVLPRGFAAAAHVYFPDPWPKSRHHKRRLFDPETVDLVAGLLAPGGRLFFATDFLAYGELVWELLAGYPGLTVTRRDGLWDDGPRTNYEAKYIALGRPILRLEASAEAPPALHPLGREAALAATWRKKA
;
A
#
# COMPACT_ATOMS: atom_id res chain seq x y z
N MET A 1 11.41 14.11 -2.13
CA MET A 1 10.26 13.33 -1.64
C MET A 1 9.41 14.25 -0.77
N ILE A 2 8.09 14.16 -0.87
CA ILE A 2 7.15 15.05 -0.18
C ILE A 2 6.25 14.22 0.72
N VAL A 3 6.07 14.68 1.96
CA VAL A 3 5.09 14.18 2.94
C VAL A 3 3.98 15.23 3.02
N SER A 4 2.79 14.89 2.61
CA SER A 4 1.61 15.77 2.71
C SER A 4 0.67 15.29 3.81
N THR A 5 0.11 16.22 4.55
CA THR A 5 -0.85 15.96 5.63
C THR A 5 -2.00 16.97 5.60
N ALA A 6 -2.92 16.86 6.53
CA ALA A 6 -3.96 17.88 6.71
C ALA A 6 -3.38 19.25 7.11
N ALA A 7 -2.26 19.26 7.84
CA ALA A 7 -1.64 20.49 8.36
C ALA A 7 -0.72 21.19 7.35
N GLY A 8 -0.08 20.43 6.45
CA GLY A 8 0.87 21.01 5.49
C GLY A 8 1.63 19.98 4.67
N ASP A 9 2.61 20.46 3.93
CA ASP A 9 3.54 19.69 3.12
C ASP A 9 4.95 19.85 3.70
N TYR A 10 5.68 18.75 3.78
CA TYR A 10 7.01 18.66 4.41
C TYR A 10 7.99 17.94 3.48
N GLY A 11 9.28 18.25 3.59
CA GLY A 11 10.33 17.44 2.99
C GLY A 11 10.55 16.15 3.79
N LEU A 12 10.89 15.05 3.13
CA LEU A 12 11.22 13.82 3.88
C LEU A 12 12.46 13.99 4.76
N ALA A 13 13.39 14.88 4.37
CA ALA A 13 14.58 15.19 5.15
C ALA A 13 14.25 15.78 6.54
N ASP A 14 13.03 16.30 6.73
CA ASP A 14 12.56 16.84 8.01
C ASP A 14 12.22 15.73 9.02
N PHE A 15 12.27 14.46 8.61
CA PHE A 15 11.93 13.32 9.45
C PHE A 15 13.08 12.33 9.56
N ALA A 16 13.21 11.68 10.72
CA ALA A 16 14.08 10.53 10.87
C ALA A 16 13.57 9.33 10.06
N ALA A 17 14.45 8.58 9.44
CA ALA A 17 14.07 7.34 8.71
C ALA A 17 14.60 6.11 9.49
N PRO A 18 13.78 5.05 9.67
CA PRO A 18 12.35 4.96 9.32
C PRO A 18 11.50 5.92 10.16
N LEU A 19 10.37 6.37 9.60
CA LEU A 19 9.44 7.21 10.31
C LEU A 19 8.95 6.49 11.58
N PRO A 20 9.13 7.05 12.77
CA PRO A 20 8.62 6.43 13.99
C PRO A 20 7.08 6.48 13.98
N LEU A 21 6.44 5.44 14.54
CA LEU A 21 4.97 5.36 14.61
C LEU A 21 4.37 6.59 15.32
N ALA A 22 5.05 7.07 16.38
CA ALA A 22 4.65 8.31 17.09
C ALA A 22 4.69 9.54 16.16
N GLY A 23 5.66 9.61 15.24
CA GLY A 23 5.74 10.66 14.23
C GLY A 23 4.58 10.61 13.24
N LEU A 24 4.24 9.41 12.75
CA LEU A 24 3.06 9.22 11.90
C LEU A 24 1.77 9.59 12.62
N ALA A 25 1.60 9.16 13.87
CA ALA A 25 0.43 9.49 14.69
C ALA A 25 0.32 11.00 14.92
N GLY A 26 1.43 11.70 15.20
CA GLY A 26 1.46 13.16 15.31
C GLY A 26 1.04 13.86 14.03
N LEU A 27 1.47 13.37 12.88
CA LEU A 27 1.10 13.91 11.57
C LEU A 27 -0.38 13.72 11.22
N ALA A 28 -1.02 12.67 11.73
CA ALA A 28 -2.42 12.33 11.47
C ALA A 28 -3.35 12.58 12.68
N GLY A 29 -2.99 13.49 13.58
CA GLY A 29 -3.85 13.89 14.67
C GLY A 29 -4.03 12.87 15.80
N GLY A 30 -3.04 12.00 16.02
CA GLY A 30 -3.07 11.01 17.12
C GLY A 30 -3.84 9.73 16.79
N ALA A 31 -3.85 9.29 15.54
CA ALA A 31 -4.55 8.10 15.07
C ALA A 31 -4.15 6.81 15.83
N GLY A 32 -5.14 5.96 16.11
CA GLY A 32 -4.94 4.67 16.79
C GLY A 32 -4.46 3.57 15.86
N ARG A 33 -5.34 3.02 15.01
CA ARG A 33 -5.00 1.99 14.03
C ARG A 33 -4.55 2.63 12.72
N TRP A 34 -3.64 1.95 12.03
CA TRP A 34 -3.16 2.44 10.73
C TRP A 34 -3.55 1.52 9.60
N GLU A 35 -4.02 2.11 8.51
CA GLU A 35 -4.15 1.44 7.21
C GLU A 35 -3.23 2.11 6.20
N VAL A 36 -2.67 1.33 5.28
CA VAL A 36 -1.79 1.84 4.21
C VAL A 36 -2.31 1.45 2.83
N GLU A 37 -2.40 2.39 1.91
CA GLU A 37 -2.69 2.13 0.49
C GLU A 37 -1.46 2.41 -0.36
N ILE A 38 -0.95 1.38 -1.03
CA ILE A 38 0.20 1.46 -1.93
C ILE A 38 -0.29 1.67 -3.35
N GLY A 39 0.07 2.81 -3.94
CA GLY A 39 -0.41 3.22 -5.26
C GLY A 39 -1.84 3.72 -5.24
N PHE A 40 -2.16 4.68 -4.35
CA PHE A 40 -3.55 5.13 -4.18
C PHE A 40 -4.15 5.85 -5.41
N GLY A 41 -3.35 6.18 -6.43
CA GLY A 41 -3.80 6.84 -7.64
C GLY A 41 -4.59 8.11 -7.35
N LYS A 42 -5.86 8.18 -7.83
CA LYS A 42 -6.74 9.33 -7.54
C LYS A 42 -7.28 9.34 -6.10
N GLY A 43 -6.89 8.40 -5.24
CA GLY A 43 -7.22 8.36 -3.81
C GLY A 43 -8.73 8.21 -3.51
N ARG A 44 -9.46 7.44 -4.32
CA ARG A 44 -10.89 7.21 -4.07
C ARG A 44 -11.10 6.42 -2.78
N TYR A 45 -10.39 5.31 -2.64
CA TYR A 45 -10.51 4.43 -1.49
C TYR A 45 -9.93 5.09 -0.24
N LEU A 46 -8.68 5.58 -0.33
CA LEU A 46 -8.01 6.25 0.78
C LEU A 46 -8.85 7.38 1.37
N LEU A 47 -9.41 8.27 0.53
CA LEU A 47 -10.25 9.37 1.02
C LEU A 47 -11.54 8.88 1.67
N ARG A 48 -12.19 7.87 1.09
CA ARG A 48 -13.38 7.26 1.68
C ARG A 48 -13.06 6.74 3.08
N ARG A 49 -11.98 5.95 3.24
CA ARG A 49 -11.56 5.41 4.53
C ARG A 49 -11.28 6.50 5.56
N CYS A 50 -10.59 7.58 5.16
CA CYS A 50 -10.34 8.73 6.05
C CYS A 50 -11.63 9.35 6.60
N LEU A 51 -12.68 9.41 5.79
CA LEU A 51 -13.96 9.99 6.18
C LEU A 51 -14.82 9.03 7.00
N ASP A 52 -14.78 7.73 6.67
CA ASP A 52 -15.62 6.71 7.31
C ASP A 52 -15.07 6.29 8.68
N SER A 53 -13.75 6.44 8.92
CA SER A 53 -13.07 6.03 10.16
C SER A 53 -12.17 7.15 10.70
N PRO A 54 -12.76 8.21 11.27
CA PRO A 54 -12.01 9.42 11.63
C PRO A 54 -11.02 9.23 12.79
N LEU A 55 -11.10 8.13 13.54
CA LEU A 55 -10.20 7.80 14.65
C LEU A 55 -9.01 6.93 14.21
N ASP A 56 -9.06 6.33 13.03
CA ASP A 56 -7.95 5.55 12.46
C ASP A 56 -7.03 6.44 11.63
N GLY A 57 -5.77 6.05 11.48
CA GLY A 57 -4.79 6.72 10.63
C GLY A 57 -4.71 6.07 9.24
N PHE A 58 -4.55 6.89 8.22
CA PHE A 58 -4.47 6.42 6.84
C PHE A 58 -3.21 6.94 6.18
N LEU A 59 -2.39 6.02 5.67
CA LEU A 59 -1.17 6.35 4.93
C LEU A 59 -1.34 5.95 3.47
N GLY A 60 -1.09 6.89 2.57
CA GLY A 60 -1.07 6.64 1.14
C GLY A 60 0.33 6.81 0.56
N VAL A 61 0.73 5.89 -0.31
CA VAL A 61 1.95 5.98 -1.11
C VAL A 61 1.57 6.15 -2.58
N GLU A 62 2.09 7.18 -3.23
CA GLU A 62 1.86 7.40 -4.67
C GLU A 62 3.09 8.04 -5.31
N GLN A 63 3.46 7.57 -6.50
CA GLN A 63 4.61 8.09 -7.23
C GLN A 63 4.25 9.30 -8.10
N VAL A 64 3.05 9.30 -8.67
CA VAL A 64 2.60 10.33 -9.62
C VAL A 64 2.17 11.58 -8.88
N ALA A 65 2.91 12.68 -9.10
CA ALA A 65 2.68 13.97 -8.43
C ALA A 65 1.24 14.46 -8.58
N GLU A 66 0.69 14.43 -9.80
CA GLU A 66 -0.67 14.87 -10.11
C GLU A 66 -1.73 14.11 -9.28
N TYR A 67 -1.57 12.82 -9.08
CA TYR A 67 -2.51 12.03 -8.28
C TYR A 67 -2.43 12.38 -6.79
N GLN A 68 -1.21 12.56 -6.26
CA GLN A 68 -1.04 12.99 -4.88
C GLN A 68 -1.67 14.37 -4.67
N GLU A 69 -1.37 15.35 -5.52
CA GLU A 69 -1.91 16.72 -5.43
C GLU A 69 -3.43 16.73 -5.48
N ARG A 70 -4.04 15.94 -6.36
CA ARG A 70 -5.50 15.78 -6.44
C ARG A 70 -6.09 15.16 -5.17
N PHE A 71 -5.44 14.15 -4.59
CA PHE A 71 -5.87 13.57 -3.33
C PHE A 71 -5.79 14.59 -2.21
N VAL A 72 -4.64 15.25 -2.03
CA VAL A 72 -4.39 16.26 -1.00
C VAL A 72 -5.42 17.38 -1.05
N ALA A 73 -5.66 17.95 -2.24
CA ALA A 73 -6.66 19.01 -2.43
C ALA A 73 -8.08 18.55 -2.03
N ARG A 74 -8.45 17.33 -2.38
CA ARG A 74 -9.76 16.76 -2.03
C ARG A 74 -9.87 16.46 -0.54
N ALA A 75 -8.84 15.87 0.08
CA ALA A 75 -8.82 15.53 1.50
C ALA A 75 -8.91 16.79 2.38
N ARG A 76 -8.13 17.84 2.03
CA ARG A 76 -8.20 19.14 2.71
C ARG A 76 -9.58 19.80 2.54
N ARG A 77 -10.15 19.82 1.32
CA ARG A 77 -11.50 20.35 1.06
C ARG A 77 -12.59 19.61 1.85
N ARG A 78 -12.45 18.29 2.01
CA ARG A 78 -13.37 17.45 2.80
C ARG A 78 -13.08 17.50 4.30
N ARG A 79 -12.07 18.28 4.73
CA ARG A 79 -11.63 18.42 6.12
C ARG A 79 -11.25 17.11 6.81
N ALA A 80 -10.80 16.11 6.04
CA ALA A 80 -10.19 14.91 6.60
C ALA A 80 -8.86 15.30 7.29
N ARG A 81 -8.58 14.75 8.47
CA ARG A 81 -7.39 15.13 9.27
C ARG A 81 -6.47 13.97 9.60
N ASN A 82 -6.90 12.77 9.38
CA ASN A 82 -6.30 11.51 9.81
C ASN A 82 -5.52 10.79 8.69
N TRP A 83 -4.81 11.54 7.85
CA TRP A 83 -4.09 10.99 6.71
C TRP A 83 -2.68 11.56 6.56
N VAL A 84 -1.80 10.72 6.01
CA VAL A 84 -0.46 11.06 5.54
C VAL A 84 -0.32 10.55 4.11
N ALA A 85 0.10 11.38 3.17
CA ALA A 85 0.37 11.00 1.79
C ALA A 85 1.85 11.19 1.46
N LEU A 86 2.53 10.10 1.12
CA LEU A 86 3.94 10.07 0.75
C LEU A 86 4.08 10.01 -0.76
N ARG A 87 4.82 10.99 -1.34
CA ARG A 87 5.17 10.97 -2.75
C ARG A 87 6.52 10.33 -2.97
N GLY A 88 6.51 9.18 -3.61
CA GLY A 88 7.74 8.46 -3.93
C GLY A 88 7.50 7.07 -4.49
N GLU A 89 8.58 6.42 -4.84
CA GLU A 89 8.57 5.04 -5.30
C GLU A 89 8.27 4.09 -4.13
N ALA A 90 7.31 3.18 -4.34
CA ALA A 90 6.72 2.37 -3.27
C ALA A 90 7.75 1.45 -2.59
N LEU A 91 8.58 0.76 -3.36
CA LEU A 91 9.56 -0.18 -2.79
C LEU A 91 10.61 0.55 -1.95
N TYR A 92 11.05 1.73 -2.40
CA TYR A 92 11.95 2.57 -1.61
C TYR A 92 11.28 3.01 -0.30
N LEU A 93 10.05 3.51 -0.37
CA LEU A 93 9.33 3.97 0.81
C LEU A 93 9.10 2.85 1.83
N MET A 94 8.70 1.67 1.38
CA MET A 94 8.50 0.51 2.25
C MET A 94 9.80 0.00 2.86
N SER A 95 10.92 0.03 2.11
CA SER A 95 12.20 -0.49 2.61
C SER A 95 12.93 0.49 3.54
N ALA A 96 12.87 1.80 3.27
CA ALA A 96 13.72 2.79 3.91
C ALA A 96 12.97 3.74 4.87
N VAL A 97 11.68 3.97 4.63
CA VAL A 97 10.92 5.05 5.28
C VAL A 97 9.84 4.51 6.22
N LEU A 98 9.05 3.54 5.77
CA LEU A 98 7.92 3.05 6.56
C LEU A 98 8.39 2.09 7.67
N PRO A 99 7.77 2.17 8.85
CA PRO A 99 8.02 1.19 9.90
C PRO A 99 7.46 -0.18 9.49
N ARG A 100 8.05 -1.25 10.03
CA ARG A 100 7.49 -2.60 9.88
C ARG A 100 6.46 -2.87 10.97
N GLY A 101 5.52 -3.77 10.69
CA GLY A 101 4.57 -4.27 11.68
C GLY A 101 3.59 -3.22 12.22
N PHE A 102 3.31 -2.15 11.46
CA PHE A 102 2.47 -1.06 11.96
C PHE A 102 1.04 -1.07 11.40
N ALA A 103 0.84 -1.66 10.22
CA ALA A 103 -0.41 -1.55 9.51
C ALA A 103 -1.42 -2.63 9.94
N ALA A 104 -2.56 -2.23 10.44
CA ALA A 104 -3.69 -3.12 10.66
C ALA A 104 -4.32 -3.57 9.33
N ALA A 105 -4.16 -2.79 8.27
CA ALA A 105 -4.50 -3.20 6.92
C ALA A 105 -3.57 -2.55 5.88
N ALA A 106 -3.18 -3.33 4.87
CA ALA A 106 -2.48 -2.88 3.68
C ALA A 106 -3.35 -3.12 2.45
N HIS A 107 -3.38 -2.16 1.55
CA HIS A 107 -4.24 -2.15 0.36
C HIS A 107 -3.38 -1.96 -0.88
N VAL A 108 -3.50 -2.87 -1.84
CA VAL A 108 -2.80 -2.81 -3.14
C VAL A 108 -3.79 -3.14 -4.23
N TYR A 109 -4.23 -2.15 -4.98
CA TYR A 109 -5.27 -2.30 -5.97
C TYR A 109 -4.77 -1.94 -7.36
N PHE A 110 -4.87 -2.90 -8.29
CA PHE A 110 -4.50 -2.74 -9.70
C PHE A 110 -3.07 -2.20 -9.89
N PRO A 111 -2.07 -2.79 -9.20
CA PRO A 111 -0.68 -2.42 -9.44
C PRO A 111 -0.30 -2.76 -10.89
N ASP A 112 0.65 -2.02 -11.44
CA ASP A 112 1.11 -2.22 -12.81
C ASP A 112 1.58 -3.66 -13.04
N PRO A 113 0.97 -4.43 -13.97
CA PRO A 113 1.26 -5.85 -14.14
C PRO A 113 2.54 -6.11 -14.91
N TRP A 114 3.08 -5.11 -15.62
CA TRP A 114 4.28 -5.22 -16.46
C TRP A 114 4.29 -6.54 -17.28
N PRO A 115 3.44 -6.71 -18.31
CA PRO A 115 3.21 -8.00 -18.96
C PRO A 115 4.43 -8.56 -19.70
N LYS A 116 5.34 -7.70 -20.18
CA LYS A 116 6.57 -8.12 -20.89
C LYS A 116 7.61 -8.62 -19.88
N SER A 117 8.18 -9.80 -20.09
CA SER A 117 9.13 -10.45 -19.16
C SER A 117 10.32 -9.57 -18.78
N ARG A 118 10.89 -8.80 -19.74
CA ARG A 118 11.96 -7.84 -19.47
C ARG A 118 11.60 -6.73 -18.47
N HIS A 119 10.30 -6.54 -18.18
CA HIS A 119 9.77 -5.54 -17.24
C HIS A 119 9.30 -6.14 -15.91
N HIS A 120 9.31 -7.46 -15.73
CA HIS A 120 8.81 -8.11 -14.51
C HIS A 120 9.51 -7.58 -13.25
N LYS A 121 10.80 -7.21 -13.35
CA LYS A 121 11.55 -6.56 -12.27
C LYS A 121 10.95 -5.23 -11.76
N ARG A 122 9.95 -4.67 -12.44
CA ARG A 122 9.24 -3.45 -12.04
C ARG A 122 7.96 -3.73 -11.26
N ARG A 123 7.55 -4.99 -11.15
CA ARG A 123 6.35 -5.38 -10.40
C ARG A 123 6.53 -5.05 -8.93
N LEU A 124 5.43 -4.66 -8.30
CA LEU A 124 5.40 -4.45 -6.85
C LEU A 124 5.59 -5.76 -6.09
N PHE A 125 4.94 -6.84 -6.57
CA PHE A 125 5.11 -8.18 -6.02
C PHE A 125 6.02 -9.02 -6.91
N ASP A 126 7.11 -9.47 -6.35
CA ASP A 126 8.02 -10.50 -6.85
C ASP A 126 8.69 -11.20 -5.63
N PRO A 127 9.47 -12.27 -5.84
CA PRO A 127 10.12 -13.00 -4.74
C PRO A 127 11.04 -12.14 -3.85
N GLU A 128 11.59 -11.03 -4.39
CA GLU A 128 12.50 -10.15 -3.64
C GLU A 128 11.75 -9.06 -2.85
N THR A 129 10.51 -8.73 -3.24
CA THR A 129 9.80 -7.56 -2.71
C THR A 129 8.53 -7.88 -1.93
N VAL A 130 8.03 -9.12 -2.00
CA VAL A 130 6.85 -9.56 -1.22
C VAL A 130 7.03 -9.30 0.28
N ASP A 131 8.26 -9.44 0.81
CA ASP A 131 8.61 -9.15 2.21
C ASP A 131 8.34 -7.69 2.60
N LEU A 132 8.49 -6.75 1.68
CA LEU A 132 8.26 -5.34 1.97
C LEU A 132 6.79 -5.06 2.24
N VAL A 133 5.89 -5.65 1.46
CA VAL A 133 4.44 -5.48 1.64
C VAL A 133 3.95 -6.26 2.85
N ALA A 134 4.33 -7.54 2.97
CA ALA A 134 3.98 -8.37 4.12
C ALA A 134 4.51 -7.77 5.43
N GLY A 135 5.72 -7.24 5.40
CA GLY A 135 6.39 -6.63 6.54
C GLY A 135 5.73 -5.34 7.07
N LEU A 136 4.81 -4.72 6.35
CA LEU A 136 4.03 -3.60 6.87
C LEU A 136 2.98 -4.05 7.88
N LEU A 137 2.50 -5.30 7.78
CA LEU A 137 1.38 -5.79 8.55
C LEU A 137 1.74 -5.95 10.03
N ALA A 138 0.91 -5.39 10.90
CA ALA A 138 0.91 -5.68 12.33
C ALA A 138 0.44 -7.13 12.59
N PRO A 139 0.68 -7.69 13.79
CA PRO A 139 0.04 -8.93 14.20
C PRO A 139 -1.48 -8.84 14.02
N GLY A 140 -2.09 -9.81 13.37
CA GLY A 140 -3.50 -9.79 13.00
C GLY A 140 -3.85 -8.81 11.87
N GLY A 141 -2.86 -8.16 11.26
CA GLY A 141 -3.04 -7.25 10.13
C GLY A 141 -3.47 -7.97 8.87
N ARG A 142 -4.14 -7.27 7.96
CA ARG A 142 -4.72 -7.84 6.73
C ARG A 142 -4.17 -7.14 5.50
N LEU A 143 -3.91 -7.92 4.44
CA LEU A 143 -3.59 -7.41 3.10
C LEU A 143 -4.78 -7.63 2.18
N PHE A 144 -5.13 -6.60 1.42
CA PHE A 144 -6.15 -6.63 0.38
C PHE A 144 -5.51 -6.34 -0.96
N PHE A 145 -5.66 -7.24 -1.91
CA PHE A 145 -5.11 -7.11 -3.24
C PHE A 145 -6.18 -7.33 -4.30
N ALA A 146 -6.16 -6.57 -5.39
CA ALA A 146 -6.99 -6.82 -6.56
C ALA A 146 -6.25 -6.48 -7.86
N THR A 147 -6.50 -7.26 -8.92
CA THR A 147 -5.99 -7.02 -10.28
C THR A 147 -6.94 -7.60 -11.33
N ASP A 148 -6.99 -6.96 -12.51
CA ASP A 148 -7.65 -7.48 -13.72
C ASP A 148 -6.69 -8.30 -14.60
N PHE A 149 -5.39 -8.28 -14.31
CA PHE A 149 -4.39 -9.09 -15.00
C PHE A 149 -4.18 -10.43 -14.28
N LEU A 150 -5.01 -11.42 -14.62
CA LEU A 150 -5.12 -12.68 -13.87
C LEU A 150 -3.78 -13.41 -13.70
N ALA A 151 -2.94 -13.47 -14.75
CA ALA A 151 -1.63 -14.12 -14.63
C ALA A 151 -0.71 -13.48 -13.58
N TYR A 152 -0.82 -12.17 -13.38
CA TYR A 152 -0.10 -11.50 -12.28
C TYR A 152 -0.78 -11.78 -10.94
N GLY A 153 -2.10 -11.84 -10.92
CA GLY A 153 -2.86 -12.21 -9.73
C GLY A 153 -2.50 -13.60 -9.21
N GLU A 154 -2.34 -14.57 -10.11
CA GLU A 154 -1.88 -15.94 -9.75
C GLU A 154 -0.47 -15.93 -9.16
N LEU A 155 0.46 -15.19 -9.78
CA LEU A 155 1.80 -15.04 -9.21
C LEU A 155 1.75 -14.42 -7.79
N VAL A 156 0.95 -13.39 -7.59
CA VAL A 156 0.80 -12.75 -6.27
C VAL A 156 0.19 -13.73 -5.27
N TRP A 157 -0.80 -14.53 -5.68
CA TRP A 157 -1.35 -15.61 -4.86
C TRP A 157 -0.26 -16.57 -4.40
N GLU A 158 0.55 -17.09 -5.33
CA GLU A 158 1.63 -18.04 -5.01
C GLU A 158 2.66 -17.44 -4.05
N LEU A 159 3.08 -16.20 -4.29
CA LEU A 159 4.04 -15.49 -3.43
C LEU A 159 3.50 -15.30 -2.00
N LEU A 160 2.25 -14.89 -1.86
CA LEU A 160 1.64 -14.65 -0.56
C LEU A 160 1.32 -15.96 0.17
N ALA A 161 0.81 -16.99 -0.55
CA ALA A 161 0.51 -18.29 0.03
C ALA A 161 1.77 -19.05 0.50
N GLY A 162 2.90 -18.83 -0.19
CA GLY A 162 4.20 -19.35 0.22
C GLY A 162 4.92 -18.51 1.27
N TYR A 163 4.39 -17.35 1.67
CA TYR A 163 5.06 -16.47 2.61
C TYR A 163 4.78 -16.90 4.06
N PRO A 164 5.82 -17.15 4.87
CA PRO A 164 5.65 -17.62 6.26
C PRO A 164 4.85 -16.64 7.13
N GLY A 165 3.84 -17.16 7.83
CA GLY A 165 3.00 -16.36 8.74
C GLY A 165 1.86 -15.60 8.07
N LEU A 166 1.61 -15.83 6.76
CA LEU A 166 0.42 -15.35 6.07
C LEU A 166 -0.56 -16.51 5.78
N THR A 167 -1.82 -16.29 6.09
CA THR A 167 -2.93 -17.10 5.60
C THR A 167 -3.64 -16.32 4.50
N VAL A 168 -3.74 -16.90 3.30
CA VAL A 168 -4.26 -16.22 2.11
C VAL A 168 -5.52 -16.89 1.59
N THR A 169 -6.51 -16.09 1.21
CA THR A 169 -7.76 -16.54 0.61
C THR A 169 -8.07 -15.77 -0.66
N ARG A 170 -8.68 -16.45 -1.62
CA ARG A 170 -9.32 -15.78 -2.77
C ARG A 170 -10.70 -15.32 -2.36
N ARG A 171 -11.03 -14.12 -2.77
CA ARG A 171 -12.36 -13.59 -2.53
C ARG A 171 -13.20 -13.67 -3.81
N ASP A 172 -14.27 -14.38 -3.74
CA ASP A 172 -15.30 -14.40 -4.78
C ASP A 172 -16.21 -13.17 -4.66
N GLY A 173 -16.55 -12.59 -5.80
CA GLY A 173 -17.45 -11.43 -5.83
C GLY A 173 -16.80 -10.11 -5.42
N LEU A 174 -17.64 -9.17 -4.99
CA LEU A 174 -17.23 -7.82 -4.59
C LEU A 174 -16.69 -7.77 -3.16
N TRP A 175 -16.00 -6.68 -2.83
CA TRP A 175 -15.75 -6.31 -1.45
C TRP A 175 -17.08 -5.97 -0.75
N ASP A 176 -17.17 -6.19 0.56
CA ASP A 176 -18.40 -5.90 1.33
C ASP A 176 -18.82 -4.44 1.23
N ASP A 177 -17.82 -3.55 1.07
CA ASP A 177 -17.98 -2.11 0.92
C ASP A 177 -18.06 -1.64 -0.56
N GLY A 178 -18.25 -2.58 -1.49
CA GLY A 178 -18.34 -2.34 -2.93
C GLY A 178 -17.00 -1.98 -3.59
N PRO A 179 -17.03 -1.45 -4.83
CA PRO A 179 -15.80 -1.18 -5.57
C PRO A 179 -14.95 -0.13 -4.85
N ARG A 180 -13.69 -0.48 -4.61
CA ARG A 180 -12.75 0.35 -3.85
C ARG A 180 -12.04 1.39 -4.71
N THR A 181 -11.78 1.07 -5.98
CA THR A 181 -11.09 1.99 -6.90
C THR A 181 -11.94 2.38 -8.11
N ASN A 182 -11.52 3.41 -8.84
CA ASN A 182 -12.16 3.78 -10.10
C ASN A 182 -11.92 2.71 -11.19
N TYR A 183 -10.77 2.04 -11.15
CA TYR A 183 -10.46 0.94 -12.06
C TYR A 183 -11.39 -0.24 -11.80
N GLU A 184 -11.57 -0.61 -10.54
CA GLU A 184 -12.47 -1.70 -10.16
C GLU A 184 -13.91 -1.44 -10.61
N ALA A 185 -14.44 -0.25 -10.31
CA ALA A 185 -15.79 0.15 -10.74
C ALA A 185 -15.95 0.07 -12.26
N LYS A 186 -14.94 0.55 -13.02
CA LYS A 186 -14.92 0.50 -14.47
C LYS A 186 -14.90 -0.95 -14.99
N TYR A 187 -14.05 -1.80 -14.42
CA TYR A 187 -13.88 -3.17 -14.91
C TYR A 187 -15.09 -4.04 -14.57
N ILE A 188 -15.72 -3.83 -13.41
CA ILE A 188 -17.01 -4.45 -13.07
C ILE A 188 -18.08 -4.07 -14.10
N ALA A 189 -18.21 -2.77 -14.44
CA ALA A 189 -19.16 -2.31 -15.43
C ALA A 189 -18.91 -2.87 -16.84
N LEU A 190 -17.66 -3.23 -17.15
CA LEU A 190 -17.25 -3.85 -18.41
C LEU A 190 -17.32 -5.40 -18.38
N GLY A 191 -17.76 -6.00 -17.26
CA GLY A 191 -17.79 -7.47 -17.10
C GLY A 191 -16.40 -8.13 -17.12
N ARG A 192 -15.32 -7.38 -16.83
CA ARG A 192 -13.97 -7.93 -16.79
C ARG A 192 -13.74 -8.75 -15.52
N PRO A 193 -13.06 -9.89 -15.63
CA PRO A 193 -12.70 -10.66 -14.46
C PRO A 193 -11.70 -9.87 -13.59
N ILE A 194 -11.88 -9.94 -12.28
CA ILE A 194 -10.99 -9.34 -11.29
C ILE A 194 -10.65 -10.41 -10.27
N LEU A 195 -9.35 -10.70 -10.12
CA LEU A 195 -8.86 -11.54 -9.05
C LEU A 195 -8.68 -10.69 -7.80
N ARG A 196 -9.26 -11.14 -6.68
CA ARG A 196 -9.15 -10.50 -5.36
C ARG A 196 -8.55 -11.47 -4.37
N LEU A 197 -7.61 -10.97 -3.57
CA LEU A 197 -6.96 -11.73 -2.51
C LEU A 197 -7.11 -10.99 -1.18
N GLU A 198 -7.30 -11.76 -0.14
CA GLU A 198 -7.17 -11.33 1.25
C GLU A 198 -6.10 -12.19 1.91
N ALA A 199 -5.15 -11.56 2.59
CA ALA A 199 -4.20 -12.27 3.43
C ALA A 199 -4.27 -11.73 4.86
N SER A 200 -4.07 -12.58 5.86
CA SER A 200 -3.98 -12.20 7.26
C SER A 200 -2.65 -12.65 7.84
N ALA A 201 -2.02 -11.78 8.63
CA ALA A 201 -0.79 -12.07 9.33
C ALA A 201 -1.13 -12.60 10.73
N GLU A 202 -0.78 -13.86 11.04
CA GLU A 202 -1.02 -14.47 12.37
C GLU A 202 -0.03 -13.92 13.42
N ALA A 203 1.21 -13.66 12.99
CA ALA A 203 2.27 -13.04 13.77
C ALA A 203 2.95 -11.95 12.94
N PRO A 204 3.78 -11.06 13.53
CA PRO A 204 4.59 -10.17 12.72
C PRO A 204 5.38 -11.03 11.73
N PRO A 205 5.30 -10.77 10.41
CA PRO A 205 6.05 -11.56 9.46
C PRO A 205 7.53 -11.54 9.84
N ALA A 206 8.12 -12.72 9.97
CA ALA A 206 9.54 -12.84 10.26
C ALA A 206 10.34 -12.05 9.22
N LEU A 207 11.40 -11.38 9.65
CA LEU A 207 12.32 -10.74 8.72
C LEU A 207 12.82 -11.80 7.74
N HIS A 208 12.56 -11.62 6.45
CA HIS A 208 13.18 -12.46 5.44
C HIS A 208 14.71 -12.33 5.57
N PRO A 209 15.47 -13.44 5.41
CA PRO A 209 16.94 -13.41 5.55
C PRO A 209 17.67 -12.37 4.69
N LEU A 210 17.04 -11.92 3.61
CA LEU A 210 17.60 -10.90 2.73
C LEU A 210 17.61 -9.49 3.34
N GLY A 211 16.85 -9.24 4.40
CA GLY A 211 16.90 -8.01 5.16
C GLY A 211 16.67 -6.73 4.37
N ARG A 212 16.67 -5.61 5.11
CA ARG A 212 16.49 -4.24 4.59
C ARG A 212 17.49 -3.85 3.50
N GLU A 213 18.76 -4.29 3.64
CA GLU A 213 19.83 -3.98 2.68
C GLU A 213 19.61 -4.63 1.32
N ALA A 214 19.16 -5.89 1.29
CA ALA A 214 18.85 -6.57 0.04
C ALA A 214 17.61 -5.98 -0.65
N ALA A 215 16.59 -5.58 0.11
CA ALA A 215 15.43 -4.88 -0.43
C ALA A 215 15.82 -3.52 -1.03
N LEU A 216 16.70 -2.77 -0.38
CA LEU A 216 17.27 -1.53 -0.93
C LEU A 216 18.08 -1.81 -2.19
N ALA A 217 18.94 -2.83 -2.20
CA ALA A 217 19.71 -3.23 -3.37
C ALA A 217 18.80 -3.68 -4.54
N ALA A 218 17.70 -4.37 -4.26
CA ALA A 218 16.70 -4.75 -5.26
C ALA A 218 16.02 -3.51 -5.87
N THR A 219 15.68 -2.50 -5.06
CA THR A 219 15.08 -1.25 -5.56
C THR A 219 16.04 -0.46 -6.46
N TRP A 220 17.34 -0.45 -6.15
CA TRP A 220 18.37 0.18 -6.99
C TRP A 220 18.57 -0.57 -8.30
N ARG A 221 18.63 -1.91 -8.29
CA ARG A 221 18.73 -2.74 -9.51
C ARG A 221 17.52 -2.59 -10.44
N LYS A 222 16.35 -2.28 -9.90
CA LYS A 222 15.13 -2.05 -10.70
C LYS A 222 15.15 -0.73 -11.47
N LYS A 223 16.01 0.21 -11.10
CA LYS A 223 16.15 1.52 -11.78
C LYS A 223 17.25 1.53 -12.86
N ALA A 224 18.18 0.60 -12.83
CA ALA A 224 19.21 0.39 -13.86
C ALA A 224 18.67 -0.52 -14.98
#